data_bcc8c9b67fa25554f87d45a07dafe540
#
_entry.id   bcc8c9b67fa25554f87d45a07dafe540
#
_cell.length_a   1.000
_cell.length_b   1.000
_cell.length_c   1.000
_cell.angle_alpha   90.00
_cell.angle_beta   90.00
_cell.angle_gamma   90.00
#
_symmetry.space_group_name_H-M   'P 1'
#
loop_
_entity.id
_entity.type
_entity.pdbx_description
1 polymer ?
#
loop_
_entity_poly.entity_id
_entity_poly.type
_entity_poly.pdbx_seq_one_letter_code
_entity_poly.pdbx_strand_id
1 'polypeptide(L)'
;MSDNSAAVLSNNLIYSAMIFYTLAFFAHAVEVAWSVKTPANSVKKTKLDFSRTDRIGRLASAFMVLGFLLLLPGVIFRGVSANRVPWGNMYEFSITGALAFSAAYLFALKKYKLRWLGLPVALSVLLTLGTAVTLLYRPSAPLMPALKSPWLVIHVSAAIISGGVFLLANCIAATYLMIDRYEQKGLRPVWAEKLPSLEALDNLSYRLVALVFPLWTFSVIAGAIWAEAAWGRYWGWDPKETWAFITWVAYAAYLHARVTIGWRGRKAAWLCLLAGSTFLFNYIYVNVWGTGRHTYSGL
;
A
#
# COMPACT_ATOMS: atom_id res chain seq x y z
N MET A 1 29.57 3.53 12.60
CA MET A 1 28.49 4.49 12.95
C MET A 1 27.87 4.00 14.25
N SER A 2 27.73 4.84 15.28
CA SER A 2 27.05 4.41 16.52
C SER A 2 25.57 4.14 16.23
N ASP A 3 24.93 3.23 16.99
CA ASP A 3 23.51 2.90 16.84
C ASP A 3 22.63 4.14 16.92
N ASN A 4 23.00 5.11 17.75
CA ASN A 4 22.29 6.39 17.87
C ASN A 4 22.42 7.25 16.60
N SER A 5 23.58 7.31 15.95
CA SER A 5 23.74 8.06 14.69
C SER A 5 22.95 7.45 13.54
N ALA A 6 22.85 6.11 13.48
CA ALA A 6 22.03 5.42 12.49
C ALA A 6 20.53 5.67 12.70
N ALA A 7 20.06 5.71 13.96
CA ALA A 7 18.67 6.01 14.27
C ALA A 7 18.29 7.45 13.87
N VAL A 8 19.15 8.44 14.18
CA VAL A 8 18.96 9.84 13.79
C VAL A 8 18.92 9.98 12.27
N LEU A 9 19.86 9.34 11.56
CA LEU A 9 19.89 9.38 10.10
C LEU A 9 18.64 8.73 9.51
N SER A 10 18.18 7.60 10.04
CA SER A 10 16.91 6.96 9.64
C SER A 10 15.74 7.93 9.73
N ASN A 11 15.56 8.58 10.89
CA ASN A 11 14.46 9.52 11.11
C ASN A 11 14.54 10.70 10.14
N ASN A 12 15.71 11.30 9.94
CA ASN A 12 15.89 12.42 9.01
C ASN A 12 15.55 12.02 7.57
N LEU A 13 15.94 10.81 7.14
CA LEU A 13 15.63 10.30 5.80
C LEU A 13 14.12 10.05 5.63
N ILE A 14 13.45 9.50 6.66
CA ILE A 14 12.00 9.28 6.62
C ILE A 14 11.25 10.61 6.57
N TYR A 15 11.63 11.61 7.38
CA TYR A 15 11.03 12.94 7.33
C TYR A 15 11.26 13.63 5.98
N SER A 16 12.47 13.50 5.41
CA SER A 16 12.77 14.02 4.08
C SER A 16 11.93 13.32 3.01
N ALA A 17 11.73 11.99 3.11
CA ALA A 17 10.85 11.26 2.22
C ALA A 17 9.40 11.77 2.29
N MET A 18 8.89 12.05 3.50
CA MET A 18 7.55 12.60 3.70
C MET A 18 7.39 13.96 3.02
N ILE A 19 8.43 14.82 3.03
CA ILE A 19 8.40 16.09 2.30
C ILE A 19 8.20 15.83 0.80
N PHE A 20 8.96 14.92 0.19
CA PHE A 20 8.83 14.61 -1.23
C PHE A 20 7.49 13.95 -1.57
N TYR A 21 6.96 13.07 -0.72
CA TYR A 21 5.60 12.53 -0.91
C TYR A 21 4.52 13.62 -0.77
N THR A 22 4.71 14.61 0.10
CA THR A 22 3.82 15.77 0.20
C THR A 22 3.85 16.62 -1.08
N LEU A 23 5.04 16.90 -1.60
CA LEU A 23 5.19 17.59 -2.88
C LEU A 23 4.57 16.78 -4.02
N ALA A 24 4.75 15.45 -4.04
CA ALA A 24 4.12 14.57 -5.01
C ALA A 24 2.59 14.61 -4.93
N PHE A 25 2.03 14.56 -3.71
CA PHE A 25 0.60 14.65 -3.49
C PHE A 25 0.00 15.94 -4.05
N PHE A 26 0.58 17.10 -3.69
CA PHE A 26 0.09 18.39 -4.19
C PHE A 26 0.28 18.52 -5.71
N ALA A 27 1.39 18.06 -6.26
CA ALA A 27 1.63 18.10 -7.70
C ALA A 27 0.63 17.21 -8.47
N HIS A 28 0.32 16.00 -7.96
CA HIS A 28 -0.74 15.15 -8.53
C HIS A 28 -2.13 15.76 -8.34
N ALA A 29 -2.42 16.40 -7.20
CA ALA A 29 -3.69 17.10 -6.99
C ALA A 29 -3.87 18.25 -7.99
N VAL A 30 -2.83 19.03 -8.25
CA VAL A 30 -2.83 20.08 -9.27
C VAL A 30 -2.98 19.49 -10.69
N GLU A 31 -2.30 18.38 -11.00
CA GLU A 31 -2.46 17.67 -12.28
C GLU A 31 -3.92 17.25 -12.51
N VAL A 32 -4.58 16.68 -11.49
CA VAL A 32 -5.98 16.30 -11.55
C VAL A 32 -6.89 17.53 -11.67
N ALA A 33 -6.71 18.55 -10.81
CA ALA A 33 -7.55 19.75 -10.80
C ALA A 33 -7.51 20.52 -12.13
N TRP A 34 -6.35 20.62 -12.76
CA TRP A 34 -6.24 21.28 -14.07
C TRP A 34 -6.78 20.43 -15.21
N SER A 35 -6.72 19.11 -15.11
CA SER A 35 -7.38 18.25 -16.11
C SER A 35 -8.92 18.37 -16.08
N VAL A 36 -9.51 18.75 -14.94
CA VAL A 36 -10.97 18.95 -14.79
C VAL A 36 -11.43 20.31 -15.35
N LYS A 37 -10.61 21.36 -15.28
CA LYS A 37 -10.98 22.73 -15.68
C LYS A 37 -11.10 22.94 -17.20
N THR A 38 -10.73 21.98 -18.03
CA THR A 38 -10.80 22.13 -19.48
C THR A 38 -12.06 21.42 -20.00
N PRO A 39 -13.16 22.13 -20.37
CA PRO A 39 -14.36 21.51 -20.88
C PRO A 39 -14.08 20.69 -22.15
N ALA A 40 -14.71 19.53 -22.26
CA ALA A 40 -14.58 18.63 -23.42
C ALA A 40 -14.95 19.32 -24.76
N ASN A 41 -15.79 20.38 -24.72
CA ASN A 41 -16.26 21.16 -25.87
C ASN A 41 -15.39 22.38 -26.22
N SER A 42 -14.31 22.65 -25.51
CA SER A 42 -13.41 23.74 -25.94
C SER A 42 -12.57 23.28 -27.14
N VAL A 43 -12.99 23.69 -28.31
CA VAL A 43 -12.43 23.40 -29.66
C VAL A 43 -10.95 23.83 -29.82
N LYS A 44 -10.34 24.42 -28.79
CA LYS A 44 -8.91 24.79 -28.75
C LYS A 44 -8.29 24.42 -27.42
N LYS A 45 -8.11 23.12 -27.16
CA LYS A 45 -7.02 22.70 -26.26
C LYS A 45 -5.70 23.09 -26.91
N THR A 46 -5.09 24.19 -26.49
CA THR A 46 -3.79 24.56 -27.02
C THR A 46 -2.77 23.48 -26.64
N LYS A 47 -1.85 23.15 -27.56
CA LYS A 47 -0.71 22.25 -27.27
C LYS A 47 0.03 22.63 -25.98
N LEU A 48 -0.07 23.90 -25.55
CA LEU A 48 0.52 24.44 -24.32
C LEU A 48 -0.15 23.90 -23.04
N ASP A 49 -1.48 23.73 -22.99
CA ASP A 49 -2.17 23.25 -21.77
C ASP A 49 -1.88 21.77 -21.51
N PHE A 50 -1.85 20.97 -22.56
CA PHE A 50 -1.39 19.58 -22.48
C PHE A 50 0.06 19.47 -22.02
N SER A 51 0.94 20.36 -22.49
CA SER A 51 2.35 20.39 -22.11
C SER A 51 2.54 20.73 -20.62
N ARG A 52 1.77 21.66 -20.05
CA ARG A 52 1.85 22.05 -18.63
C ARG A 52 1.39 20.95 -17.70
N THR A 53 0.20 20.40 -17.93
CA THR A 53 -0.37 19.29 -17.12
C THR A 53 0.56 18.07 -17.14
N ASP A 54 1.12 17.75 -18.31
CA ASP A 54 2.03 16.63 -18.45
C ASP A 54 3.39 16.87 -17.75
N ARG A 55 3.91 18.11 -17.77
CA ARG A 55 5.12 18.47 -17.01
C ARG A 55 4.91 18.33 -15.51
N ILE A 56 3.76 18.78 -14.98
CA ILE A 56 3.42 18.66 -13.57
C ILE A 56 3.30 17.19 -13.18
N GLY A 57 2.61 16.37 -13.97
CA GLY A 57 2.50 14.95 -13.70
C GLY A 57 3.84 14.21 -13.75
N ARG A 58 4.78 14.60 -14.62
CA ARG A 58 6.15 14.07 -14.60
C ARG A 58 6.91 14.53 -13.36
N LEU A 59 6.76 15.78 -12.95
CA LEU A 59 7.36 16.30 -11.72
C LEU A 59 6.81 15.57 -10.49
N ALA A 60 5.48 15.36 -10.42
CA ALA A 60 4.85 14.60 -9.36
C ALA A 60 5.40 13.16 -9.27
N SER A 61 5.55 12.49 -10.43
CA SER A 61 6.16 11.16 -10.48
C SER A 61 7.64 11.18 -10.07
N ALA A 62 8.38 12.22 -10.41
CA ALA A 62 9.76 12.38 -9.96
C ALA A 62 9.85 12.55 -8.43
N PHE A 63 8.94 13.31 -7.83
CA PHE A 63 8.84 13.41 -6.37
C PHE A 63 8.49 12.08 -5.71
N MET A 64 7.61 11.26 -6.31
CA MET A 64 7.35 9.90 -5.83
C MET A 64 8.62 9.03 -5.83
N VAL A 65 9.42 9.12 -6.87
CA VAL A 65 10.70 8.40 -6.97
C VAL A 65 11.69 8.90 -5.91
N LEU A 66 11.84 10.22 -5.74
CA LEU A 66 12.72 10.80 -4.71
C LEU A 66 12.27 10.41 -3.29
N GLY A 67 10.97 10.46 -3.01
CA GLY A 67 10.41 9.98 -1.75
C GLY A 67 10.77 8.52 -1.49
N PHE A 68 10.63 7.65 -2.48
CA PHE A 68 11.03 6.25 -2.38
C PHE A 68 12.53 6.07 -2.16
N LEU A 69 13.38 6.81 -2.91
CA LEU A 69 14.84 6.73 -2.80
C LEU A 69 15.36 7.23 -1.44
N LEU A 70 14.61 8.07 -0.74
CA LEU A 70 14.93 8.51 0.63
C LEU A 70 14.33 7.56 1.68
N LEU A 71 13.13 7.03 1.45
CA LEU A 71 12.48 6.11 2.36
C LEU A 71 13.24 4.78 2.45
N LEU A 72 13.76 4.28 1.32
CA LEU A 72 14.52 3.03 1.27
C LEU A 72 15.73 3.05 2.21
N PRO A 73 16.70 3.97 2.11
CA PRO A 73 17.78 4.04 3.07
C PRO A 73 17.30 4.37 4.49
N GLY A 74 16.23 5.15 4.65
CA GLY A 74 15.61 5.39 5.96
C GLY A 74 15.22 4.09 6.67
N VAL A 75 14.58 3.18 5.96
CA VAL A 75 14.22 1.84 6.48
C VAL A 75 15.46 0.99 6.72
N ILE A 76 16.46 1.03 5.83
CA ILE A 76 17.73 0.29 6.00
C ILE A 76 18.45 0.77 7.26
N PHE A 77 18.63 2.08 7.45
CA PHE A 77 19.30 2.63 8.64
C PHE A 77 18.52 2.37 9.93
N ARG A 78 17.18 2.23 9.85
CA ARG A 78 16.40 1.74 10.99
C ARG A 78 16.77 0.32 11.37
N GLY A 79 16.95 -0.57 10.39
CA GLY A 79 17.44 -1.92 10.61
C GLY A 79 18.85 -1.95 11.18
N VAL A 80 19.75 -1.12 10.66
CA VAL A 80 21.13 -0.98 11.16
C VAL A 80 21.14 -0.52 12.62
N SER A 81 20.33 0.51 12.97
CA SER A 81 20.27 1.00 14.36
C SER A 81 19.70 -0.01 15.36
N ALA A 82 18.94 -0.97 14.88
CA ALA A 82 18.35 -2.03 15.69
C ALA A 82 19.15 -3.34 15.65
N ASN A 83 20.23 -3.43 14.85
CA ASN A 83 21.00 -4.63 14.54
C ASN A 83 20.12 -5.81 14.09
N ARG A 84 19.05 -5.53 13.33
CA ARG A 84 18.07 -6.52 12.85
C ARG A 84 17.21 -5.94 11.75
N VAL A 85 16.42 -6.80 11.14
CA VAL A 85 15.40 -6.36 10.16
C VAL A 85 14.36 -5.48 10.87
N PRO A 86 13.91 -4.36 10.26
CA PRO A 86 13.03 -3.38 10.90
C PRO A 86 11.57 -3.81 10.89
N TRP A 87 11.21 -4.89 11.59
CA TRP A 87 9.85 -5.45 11.69
C TRP A 87 9.45 -5.82 13.13
N GLY A 88 10.17 -5.32 14.11
CA GLY A 88 9.97 -5.67 15.52
C GLY A 88 8.86 -4.90 16.24
N ASN A 89 8.26 -3.90 15.61
CA ASN A 89 7.15 -3.12 16.15
C ASN A 89 6.32 -2.49 15.03
N MET A 90 5.18 -1.88 15.39
CA MET A 90 4.25 -1.30 14.41
C MET A 90 4.80 -0.08 13.66
N TYR A 91 5.67 0.70 14.28
CA TYR A 91 6.39 1.77 13.57
C TYR A 91 7.22 1.22 12.41
N GLU A 92 8.04 0.22 12.71
CA GLU A 92 8.92 -0.42 11.71
C GLU A 92 8.12 -1.12 10.60
N PHE A 93 7.05 -1.82 10.97
CA PHE A 93 6.14 -2.44 10.02
C PHE A 93 5.49 -1.39 9.09
N SER A 94 5.06 -0.26 9.64
CA SER A 94 4.41 0.81 8.88
C SER A 94 5.34 1.47 7.88
N ILE A 95 6.57 1.83 8.28
CA ILE A 95 7.55 2.45 7.36
C ILE A 95 7.97 1.48 6.25
N THR A 96 8.12 0.19 6.58
CA THR A 96 8.44 -0.85 5.58
C THR A 96 7.24 -1.16 4.68
N GLY A 97 6.03 -1.12 5.22
CA GLY A 97 4.78 -1.25 4.45
C GLY A 97 4.59 -0.10 3.46
N ALA A 98 4.84 1.14 3.89
CA ALA A 98 4.83 2.32 3.03
C ALA A 98 5.87 2.22 1.89
N LEU A 99 7.08 1.71 2.21
CA LEU A 99 8.13 1.43 1.24
C LEU A 99 7.68 0.39 0.20
N ALA A 100 7.12 -0.75 0.64
CA ALA A 100 6.64 -1.81 -0.24
C ALA A 100 5.48 -1.34 -1.13
N PHE A 101 4.56 -0.55 -0.59
CA PHE A 101 3.46 0.02 -1.37
C PHE A 101 3.96 1.02 -2.42
N SER A 102 4.92 1.88 -2.05
CA SER A 102 5.57 2.78 -3.01
C SER A 102 6.31 2.02 -4.11
N ALA A 103 7.04 0.95 -3.75
CA ALA A 103 7.74 0.09 -4.71
C ALA A 103 6.76 -0.56 -5.69
N ALA A 104 5.65 -1.13 -5.19
CA ALA A 104 4.61 -1.74 -6.01
C ALA A 104 4.01 -0.73 -7.00
N TYR A 105 3.73 0.50 -6.54
CA TYR A 105 3.26 1.56 -7.40
C TYR A 105 4.27 1.97 -8.47
N LEU A 106 5.54 2.20 -8.10
CA LEU A 106 6.58 2.61 -9.06
C LEU A 106 6.86 1.54 -10.11
N PHE A 107 6.83 0.27 -9.72
CA PHE A 107 6.90 -0.85 -10.65
C PHE A 107 5.71 -0.87 -11.62
N ALA A 108 4.50 -0.73 -11.08
CA ALA A 108 3.27 -0.70 -11.87
C ALA A 108 3.19 0.55 -12.76
N LEU A 109 3.66 1.70 -12.28
CA LEU A 109 3.74 2.95 -13.04
C LEU A 109 4.56 2.78 -14.34
N LYS A 110 5.74 2.14 -14.23
CA LYS A 110 6.60 1.87 -15.39
C LYS A 110 5.94 0.92 -16.40
N LYS A 111 5.28 -0.13 -15.91
CA LYS A 111 4.72 -1.21 -16.75
C LYS A 111 3.35 -0.85 -17.34
N TYR A 112 2.48 -0.16 -16.59
CA TYR A 112 1.07 0.01 -16.92
C TYR A 112 0.62 1.47 -17.08
N LYS A 113 1.55 2.43 -17.08
CA LYS A 113 1.27 3.88 -17.23
C LYS A 113 0.25 4.41 -16.21
N LEU A 114 0.37 4.00 -14.95
CA LEU A 114 -0.58 4.30 -13.88
C LEU A 114 -0.31 5.65 -13.15
N ARG A 115 0.18 6.67 -13.87
CA ARG A 115 0.49 7.99 -13.25
C ARG A 115 -0.70 8.61 -12.50
N TRP A 116 -1.89 8.37 -12.97
CA TRP A 116 -3.12 8.84 -12.34
C TRP A 116 -3.39 8.26 -10.94
N LEU A 117 -2.82 7.10 -10.60
CA LEU A 117 -2.86 6.55 -9.24
C LEU A 117 -1.91 7.29 -8.27
N GLY A 118 -1.05 8.18 -8.77
CA GLY A 118 -0.09 8.89 -7.94
C GLY A 118 -0.73 9.65 -6.78
N LEU A 119 -1.89 10.28 -7.00
CA LEU A 119 -2.61 11.00 -5.95
C LEU A 119 -3.07 10.10 -4.79
N PRO A 120 -3.89 9.04 -5.02
CA PRO A 120 -4.31 8.16 -3.93
C PRO A 120 -3.14 7.39 -3.31
N VAL A 121 -2.12 7.04 -4.07
CA VAL A 121 -0.92 6.36 -3.55
C VAL A 121 -0.12 7.30 -2.64
N ALA A 122 0.16 8.53 -3.08
CA ALA A 122 0.87 9.51 -2.26
C ALA A 122 0.13 9.80 -0.96
N LEU A 123 -1.20 9.94 -1.01
CA LEU A 123 -2.03 10.12 0.18
C LEU A 123 -1.91 8.92 1.14
N SER A 124 -2.03 7.69 0.63
CA SER A 124 -1.94 6.49 1.45
C SER A 124 -0.57 6.34 2.10
N VAL A 125 0.51 6.61 1.36
CA VAL A 125 1.88 6.62 1.90
C VAL A 125 2.04 7.66 3.00
N LEU A 126 1.56 8.89 2.77
CA LEU A 126 1.63 9.98 3.76
C LEU A 126 0.83 9.66 5.02
N LEU A 127 -0.37 9.12 4.89
CA LEU A 127 -1.18 8.70 6.05
C LEU A 127 -0.47 7.60 6.84
N THR A 128 0.12 6.61 6.15
CA THR A 128 0.87 5.54 6.81
C THR A 128 2.12 6.05 7.51
N LEU A 129 2.94 6.88 6.84
CA LEU A 129 4.14 7.46 7.45
C LEU A 129 3.79 8.47 8.54
N GLY A 130 2.75 9.29 8.32
CA GLY A 130 2.27 10.25 9.33
C GLY A 130 1.84 9.56 10.61
N THR A 131 0.99 8.53 10.53
CA THR A 131 0.61 7.74 11.70
C THR A 131 1.80 7.01 12.32
N ALA A 132 2.72 6.50 11.50
CA ALA A 132 3.91 5.84 11.99
C ALA A 132 4.76 6.78 12.87
N VAL A 133 5.06 7.98 12.40
CA VAL A 133 5.96 8.91 13.13
C VAL A 133 5.27 9.63 14.29
N THR A 134 3.94 9.83 14.26
CA THR A 134 3.22 10.56 15.30
C THR A 134 2.64 9.66 16.39
N LEU A 135 2.11 8.49 16.02
CA LEU A 135 1.38 7.63 16.96
C LEU A 135 2.14 6.34 17.31
N LEU A 136 2.91 5.79 16.36
CA LEU A 136 3.51 4.46 16.50
C LEU A 136 5.01 4.50 16.77
N TYR A 137 5.63 5.67 16.80
CA TYR A 137 7.08 5.78 16.95
C TYR A 137 7.58 5.11 18.24
N ARG A 138 8.58 4.26 18.09
CA ARG A 138 9.31 3.64 19.20
C ARG A 138 10.83 3.71 18.93
N PRO A 139 11.65 3.99 19.92
CA PRO A 139 13.11 3.90 19.80
C PRO A 139 13.54 2.50 19.35
N SER A 140 14.71 2.41 18.71
CA SER A 140 15.30 1.11 18.36
C SER A 140 15.59 0.33 19.62
N ALA A 141 15.10 -0.91 19.69
CA ALA A 141 15.31 -1.80 20.83
C ALA A 141 15.58 -3.24 20.34
N PRO A 142 16.27 -4.05 21.13
CA PRO A 142 16.43 -5.47 20.85
C PRO A 142 15.08 -6.17 20.73
N LEU A 143 15.02 -7.23 19.92
CA LEU A 143 13.81 -8.05 19.81
C LEU A 143 13.56 -8.85 21.09
N MET A 144 12.28 -8.96 21.46
CA MET A 144 11.84 -9.95 22.44
C MET A 144 12.17 -11.37 21.95
N PRO A 145 12.44 -12.33 22.85
CA PRO A 145 12.82 -13.69 22.46
C PRO A 145 11.89 -14.34 21.45
N ALA A 146 10.59 -14.18 21.59
CA ALA A 146 9.56 -14.68 20.67
C ALA A 146 9.72 -14.17 19.22
N LEU A 147 10.30 -12.99 19.03
CA LEU A 147 10.53 -12.39 17.71
C LEU A 147 11.88 -12.77 17.08
N LYS A 148 12.74 -13.51 17.79
CA LYS A 148 14.06 -13.94 17.31
C LYS A 148 13.96 -15.25 16.51
N SER A 149 13.19 -15.23 15.42
CA SER A 149 13.00 -16.39 14.55
C SER A 149 13.20 -16.01 13.09
N PRO A 150 13.90 -16.81 12.28
CA PRO A 150 13.95 -16.62 10.82
C PRO A 150 12.57 -16.63 10.18
N TRP A 151 11.64 -17.39 10.74
CA TRP A 151 10.27 -17.48 10.25
C TRP A 151 9.49 -16.18 10.40
N LEU A 152 9.80 -15.36 11.42
CA LEU A 152 9.24 -14.01 11.51
C LEU A 152 9.64 -13.17 10.30
N VAL A 153 10.93 -13.21 9.94
CA VAL A 153 11.46 -12.45 8.80
C VAL A 153 10.75 -12.85 7.51
N ILE A 154 10.61 -14.14 7.27
CA ILE A 154 9.95 -14.70 6.08
C ILE A 154 8.48 -14.32 6.05
N HIS A 155 7.76 -14.56 7.15
CA HIS A 155 6.33 -14.26 7.30
C HIS A 155 6.03 -12.77 7.06
N VAL A 156 6.72 -11.89 7.79
CA VAL A 156 6.46 -10.45 7.74
C VAL A 156 6.85 -9.86 6.38
N SER A 157 7.94 -10.33 5.75
CA SER A 157 8.28 -9.91 4.38
C SER A 157 7.17 -10.22 3.40
N ALA A 158 6.70 -11.47 3.41
CA ALA A 158 5.63 -11.92 2.53
C ALA A 158 4.32 -11.13 2.80
N ALA A 159 4.01 -10.87 4.08
CA ALA A 159 2.84 -10.07 4.47
C ALA A 159 2.93 -8.63 3.96
N ILE A 160 4.08 -7.96 4.12
CA ILE A 160 4.30 -6.58 3.70
C ILE A 160 4.20 -6.45 2.18
N ILE A 161 4.86 -7.34 1.43
CA ILE A 161 4.80 -7.32 -0.04
C ILE A 161 3.37 -7.56 -0.51
N SER A 162 2.69 -8.57 0.06
CA SER A 162 1.30 -8.87 -0.28
C SER A 162 0.37 -7.70 0.03
N GLY A 163 0.50 -7.09 1.20
CA GLY A 163 -0.27 -5.94 1.62
C GLY A 163 -0.11 -4.74 0.68
N GLY A 164 1.12 -4.43 0.27
CA GLY A 164 1.39 -3.36 -0.69
C GLY A 164 0.71 -3.57 -2.04
N VAL A 165 0.74 -4.80 -2.57
CA VAL A 165 0.07 -5.13 -3.84
C VAL A 165 -1.46 -5.17 -3.69
N PHE A 166 -1.99 -5.68 -2.57
CA PHE A 166 -3.42 -5.63 -2.28
C PHE A 166 -3.93 -4.19 -2.21
N LEU A 167 -3.23 -3.29 -1.52
CA LEU A 167 -3.59 -1.87 -1.47
C LEU A 167 -3.60 -1.24 -2.86
N LEU A 168 -2.63 -1.56 -3.71
CA LEU A 168 -2.62 -1.07 -5.10
C LEU A 168 -3.82 -1.58 -5.89
N ALA A 169 -4.16 -2.87 -5.79
CA ALA A 169 -5.34 -3.44 -6.43
C ALA A 169 -6.64 -2.78 -5.94
N ASN A 170 -6.73 -2.46 -4.65
CA ASN A 170 -7.88 -1.75 -4.07
C ASN A 170 -7.98 -0.30 -4.56
N CYS A 171 -6.86 0.44 -4.68
CA CYS A 171 -6.87 1.77 -5.29
C CYS A 171 -7.40 1.72 -6.74
N ILE A 172 -7.02 0.68 -7.51
CA ILE A 172 -7.51 0.48 -8.87
C ILE A 172 -9.00 0.16 -8.88
N ALA A 173 -9.47 -0.72 -7.99
CA ALA A 173 -10.88 -1.08 -7.87
C ALA A 173 -11.75 0.12 -7.43
N ALA A 174 -11.26 0.93 -6.49
CA ALA A 174 -11.94 2.16 -6.09
C ALA A 174 -12.06 3.15 -7.26
N THR A 175 -10.98 3.34 -8.01
CA THR A 175 -11.00 4.19 -9.21
C THR A 175 -11.93 3.66 -10.28
N TYR A 176 -11.96 2.33 -10.49
CA TYR A 176 -12.95 1.69 -11.35
C TYR A 176 -14.38 2.13 -10.96
N LEU A 177 -14.76 1.99 -9.68
CA LEU A 177 -16.12 2.33 -9.21
C LEU A 177 -16.43 3.82 -9.34
N MET A 178 -15.43 4.69 -9.13
CA MET A 178 -15.61 6.12 -9.35
C MET A 178 -15.95 6.43 -10.81
N ILE A 179 -15.19 5.89 -11.76
CA ILE A 179 -15.42 6.14 -13.20
C ILE A 179 -16.74 5.51 -13.63
N ASP A 180 -17.00 4.27 -13.26
CA ASP A 180 -18.23 3.54 -13.58
C ASP A 180 -19.49 4.29 -13.11
N ARG A 181 -19.44 4.91 -11.91
CA ARG A 181 -20.54 5.75 -11.41
C ARG A 181 -20.82 6.98 -12.30
N TYR A 182 -19.78 7.58 -12.88
CA TYR A 182 -19.95 8.71 -13.81
C TYR A 182 -20.46 8.23 -15.18
N GLU A 183 -19.91 7.14 -15.71
CA GLU A 183 -20.34 6.59 -17.00
C GLU A 183 -21.79 6.14 -17.01
N GLN A 184 -22.32 5.64 -15.87
CA GLN A 184 -23.75 5.34 -15.75
C GLN A 184 -24.67 6.55 -15.86
N LYS A 185 -24.13 7.73 -15.56
CA LYS A 185 -24.86 8.99 -15.74
C LYS A 185 -24.68 9.60 -17.15
N GLY A 186 -24.07 8.84 -18.08
CA GLY A 186 -23.71 9.33 -19.42
C GLY A 186 -22.59 10.37 -19.42
N LEU A 187 -21.85 10.48 -18.30
CA LEU A 187 -20.79 11.45 -18.12
C LEU A 187 -19.45 10.72 -17.99
N ARG A 188 -18.44 11.15 -18.74
CA ARG A 188 -17.07 10.75 -18.48
C ARG A 188 -16.28 12.00 -18.04
N PRO A 189 -15.79 12.06 -16.80
CA PRO A 189 -15.06 13.24 -16.34
C PRO A 189 -13.78 13.45 -17.17
N VAL A 190 -13.41 14.71 -17.42
CA VAL A 190 -12.23 15.06 -18.22
C VAL A 190 -10.94 14.46 -17.63
N TRP A 191 -10.86 14.36 -16.31
CA TRP A 191 -9.72 13.71 -15.64
C TRP A 191 -9.65 12.20 -15.94
N ALA A 192 -10.77 11.57 -16.24
CA ALA A 192 -10.84 10.14 -16.56
C ALA A 192 -10.56 9.83 -18.04
N GLU A 193 -10.51 10.82 -18.93
CA GLU A 193 -10.21 10.63 -20.37
C GLU A 193 -8.83 10.00 -20.61
N LYS A 194 -7.87 10.31 -19.72
CA LYS A 194 -6.50 9.76 -19.79
C LYS A 194 -6.33 8.44 -19.05
N LEU A 195 -7.38 7.96 -18.38
CA LEU A 195 -7.34 6.71 -17.63
C LEU A 195 -7.58 5.52 -18.56
N PRO A 196 -7.09 4.33 -18.17
CA PRO A 196 -7.43 3.10 -18.87
C PRO A 196 -8.96 2.89 -18.94
N SER A 197 -9.40 2.04 -19.85
CA SER A 197 -10.80 1.63 -19.90
C SER A 197 -11.21 0.91 -18.62
N LEU A 198 -12.51 0.89 -18.31
CA LEU A 198 -13.05 0.15 -17.16
C LEU A 198 -12.63 -1.32 -17.20
N GLU A 199 -12.66 -1.93 -18.40
CA GLU A 199 -12.20 -3.32 -18.57
C GLU A 199 -10.72 -3.49 -18.24
N ALA A 200 -9.86 -2.56 -18.65
CA ALA A 200 -8.42 -2.60 -18.35
C ALA A 200 -8.15 -2.45 -16.84
N LEU A 201 -8.90 -1.59 -16.14
CA LEU A 201 -8.81 -1.42 -14.69
C LEU A 201 -9.25 -2.68 -13.94
N ASP A 202 -10.39 -3.25 -14.33
CA ASP A 202 -10.93 -4.49 -13.77
C ASP A 202 -9.94 -5.66 -13.93
N ASN A 203 -9.39 -5.83 -15.14
CA ASN A 203 -8.41 -6.87 -15.42
C ASN A 203 -7.08 -6.65 -14.69
N LEU A 204 -6.65 -5.40 -14.52
CA LEU A 204 -5.40 -5.11 -13.80
C LEU A 204 -5.53 -5.40 -12.31
N SER A 205 -6.63 -4.98 -11.68
CA SER A 205 -6.93 -5.31 -10.28
C SER A 205 -6.92 -6.82 -10.06
N TYR A 206 -7.61 -7.57 -10.94
CA TYR A 206 -7.62 -9.04 -10.88
C TYR A 206 -6.21 -9.64 -10.99
N ARG A 207 -5.42 -9.21 -11.97
CA ARG A 207 -4.06 -9.74 -12.18
C ARG A 207 -3.16 -9.50 -10.97
N LEU A 208 -3.26 -8.34 -10.34
CA LEU A 208 -2.48 -8.03 -9.14
C LEU A 208 -2.87 -8.94 -7.97
N VAL A 209 -4.17 -9.12 -7.72
CA VAL A 209 -4.64 -10.01 -6.66
C VAL A 209 -4.25 -11.45 -6.95
N ALA A 210 -4.47 -11.95 -8.18
CA ALA A 210 -4.12 -13.33 -8.56
C ALA A 210 -2.61 -13.61 -8.44
N LEU A 211 -1.76 -12.61 -8.76
CA LEU A 211 -0.32 -12.73 -8.63
C LEU A 211 0.14 -12.82 -7.17
N VAL A 212 -0.49 -12.03 -6.29
CA VAL A 212 0.00 -11.88 -4.91
C VAL A 212 -0.69 -12.81 -3.92
N PHE A 213 -1.86 -13.34 -4.23
CA PHE A 213 -2.62 -14.23 -3.35
C PHE A 213 -1.84 -15.49 -2.92
N PRO A 214 -1.08 -16.19 -3.80
CA PRO A 214 -0.20 -17.27 -3.37
C PRO A 214 0.85 -16.83 -2.34
N LEU A 215 1.42 -15.63 -2.48
CA LEU A 215 2.37 -15.09 -1.52
C LEU A 215 1.70 -14.77 -0.18
N TRP A 216 0.46 -14.28 -0.18
CA TRP A 216 -0.33 -14.09 1.04
C TRP A 216 -0.64 -15.42 1.72
N THR A 217 -1.02 -16.45 0.95
CA THR A 217 -1.22 -17.82 1.46
C THR A 217 0.05 -18.35 2.12
N PHE A 218 1.19 -18.20 1.44
CA PHE A 218 2.49 -18.56 2.00
C PHE A 218 2.79 -17.77 3.28
N SER A 219 2.47 -16.47 3.32
CA SER A 219 2.64 -15.65 4.51
C SER A 219 1.86 -16.19 5.71
N VAL A 220 0.59 -16.57 5.53
CA VAL A 220 -0.24 -17.14 6.60
C VAL A 220 0.36 -18.46 7.11
N ILE A 221 0.84 -19.33 6.21
CA ILE A 221 1.50 -20.59 6.59
C ILE A 221 2.80 -20.32 7.35
N ALA A 222 3.65 -19.44 6.84
CA ALA A 222 4.91 -19.07 7.49
C ALA A 222 4.68 -18.43 8.87
N GLY A 223 3.57 -17.67 9.01
CA GLY A 223 3.13 -17.11 10.29
C GLY A 223 2.73 -18.18 11.31
N ALA A 224 2.06 -19.25 10.86
CA ALA A 224 1.74 -20.37 11.71
C ALA A 224 3.01 -21.11 12.20
N ILE A 225 3.98 -21.33 11.31
CA ILE A 225 5.28 -21.94 11.68
C ILE A 225 6.05 -21.04 12.67
N TRP A 226 6.01 -19.71 12.43
CA TRP A 226 6.58 -18.78 13.40
C TRP A 226 5.86 -18.83 14.76
N ALA A 227 4.53 -18.91 14.78
CA ALA A 227 3.73 -18.98 16.01
C ALA A 227 4.06 -20.23 16.84
N GLU A 228 4.34 -21.35 16.19
CA GLU A 228 4.82 -22.56 16.86
C GLU A 228 6.16 -22.30 17.54
N ALA A 229 7.14 -21.76 16.82
CA ALA A 229 8.47 -21.45 17.37
C ALA A 229 8.42 -20.40 18.50
N ALA A 230 7.48 -19.44 18.44
CA ALA A 230 7.35 -18.35 19.41
C ALA A 230 6.52 -18.70 20.63
N TRP A 231 5.50 -19.54 20.48
CA TRP A 231 4.46 -19.79 21.49
C TRP A 231 4.09 -21.26 21.69
N GLY A 232 4.76 -22.20 20.99
CA GLY A 232 4.50 -23.63 21.08
C GLY A 232 3.18 -24.08 20.45
N ARG A 233 2.61 -23.30 19.53
CA ARG A 233 1.37 -23.64 18.83
C ARG A 233 1.31 -22.99 17.46
N TYR A 234 0.86 -23.70 16.44
CA TYR A 234 0.72 -23.18 15.07
C TYR A 234 -0.40 -22.16 14.92
N TRP A 235 -1.49 -22.30 15.69
CA TRP A 235 -2.69 -21.49 15.57
C TRP A 235 -3.45 -21.41 16.88
N GLY A 236 -3.97 -20.24 17.21
CA GLY A 236 -4.68 -20.05 18.48
C GLY A 236 -5.85 -19.10 18.40
N TRP A 237 -6.30 -18.77 17.18
CA TRP A 237 -7.43 -17.85 16.97
C TRP A 237 -7.22 -16.46 17.60
N ASP A 238 -5.97 -16.05 17.71
CA ASP A 238 -5.63 -14.69 18.07
C ASP A 238 -6.30 -13.71 17.08
N PRO A 239 -6.74 -12.53 17.50
CA PRO A 239 -7.37 -11.56 16.58
C PRO A 239 -6.59 -11.32 15.30
N LYS A 240 -5.24 -11.26 15.38
CA LYS A 240 -4.37 -11.07 14.22
C LYS A 240 -4.43 -12.26 13.26
N GLU A 241 -4.36 -13.47 13.79
CA GLU A 241 -4.47 -14.72 13.04
C GLU A 241 -5.84 -14.82 12.37
N THR A 242 -6.91 -14.59 13.15
CA THR A 242 -8.29 -14.63 12.69
C THR A 242 -8.54 -13.67 11.52
N TRP A 243 -8.11 -12.42 11.64
CA TRP A 243 -8.30 -11.43 10.58
C TRP A 243 -7.37 -11.63 9.38
N ALA A 244 -6.21 -12.24 9.57
CA ALA A 244 -5.37 -12.69 8.45
C ALA A 244 -6.06 -13.80 7.65
N PHE A 245 -6.71 -14.74 8.34
CA PHE A 245 -7.51 -15.80 7.72
C PHE A 245 -8.78 -15.25 7.05
N ILE A 246 -9.53 -14.34 7.70
CA ILE A 246 -10.68 -13.67 7.07
C ILE A 246 -10.25 -12.94 5.79
N THR A 247 -9.11 -12.27 5.79
CA THR A 247 -8.55 -11.62 4.60
C THR A 247 -8.26 -12.65 3.50
N TRP A 248 -7.68 -13.79 3.86
CA TRP A 248 -7.44 -14.90 2.92
C TRP A 248 -8.75 -15.41 2.30
N VAL A 249 -9.77 -15.68 3.13
CA VAL A 249 -11.10 -16.13 2.66
C VAL A 249 -11.73 -15.10 1.73
N ALA A 250 -11.67 -13.81 2.07
CA ALA A 250 -12.27 -12.74 1.26
C ALA A 250 -11.61 -12.61 -0.12
N TYR A 251 -10.27 -12.68 -0.19
CA TYR A 251 -9.57 -12.66 -1.49
C TYR A 251 -9.74 -13.97 -2.25
N ALA A 252 -9.82 -15.14 -1.58
CA ALA A 252 -10.16 -16.41 -2.21
C ALA A 252 -11.56 -16.36 -2.84
N ALA A 253 -12.54 -15.80 -2.12
CA ALA A 253 -13.90 -15.57 -2.63
C ALA A 253 -13.91 -14.63 -3.84
N TYR A 254 -13.12 -13.54 -3.80
CA TYR A 254 -12.93 -12.67 -4.96
C TYR A 254 -12.40 -13.41 -6.18
N LEU A 255 -11.32 -14.18 -6.01
CA LEU A 255 -10.73 -14.95 -7.12
C LEU A 255 -11.68 -16.04 -7.62
N HIS A 256 -12.37 -16.74 -6.72
CA HIS A 256 -13.38 -17.74 -7.08
C HIS A 256 -14.53 -17.13 -7.87
N ALA A 257 -15.08 -16.01 -7.42
CA ALA A 257 -16.13 -15.29 -8.14
C ALA A 257 -15.69 -14.86 -9.54
N ARG A 258 -14.43 -14.44 -9.70
CA ARG A 258 -13.85 -14.07 -10.99
C ARG A 258 -13.69 -15.25 -11.95
N VAL A 259 -13.18 -16.36 -11.46
CA VAL A 259 -12.80 -17.52 -12.31
C VAL A 259 -14.00 -18.44 -12.56
N THR A 260 -14.79 -18.75 -11.54
CA THR A 260 -15.85 -19.76 -11.61
C THR A 260 -17.20 -19.18 -11.99
N ILE A 261 -17.57 -18.04 -11.37
CA ILE A 261 -18.87 -17.40 -11.62
C ILE A 261 -18.81 -16.39 -12.77
N GLY A 262 -17.59 -15.98 -13.15
CA GLY A 262 -17.36 -15.01 -14.21
C GLY A 262 -17.68 -13.56 -13.81
N TRP A 263 -17.72 -13.22 -12.52
CA TRP A 263 -17.96 -11.85 -12.06
C TRP A 263 -16.87 -10.91 -12.56
N ARG A 264 -17.32 -9.81 -13.16
CA ARG A 264 -16.46 -8.74 -13.68
C ARG A 264 -17.06 -7.39 -13.34
N GLY A 265 -16.26 -6.37 -13.50
CA GLY A 265 -16.71 -5.00 -13.36
C GLY A 265 -17.13 -4.66 -11.92
N ARG A 266 -18.29 -3.99 -11.77
CA ARG A 266 -18.75 -3.44 -10.48
C ARG A 266 -18.81 -4.48 -9.35
N LYS A 267 -19.35 -5.67 -9.61
CA LYS A 267 -19.49 -6.72 -8.60
C LYS A 267 -18.12 -7.18 -8.11
N ALA A 268 -17.18 -7.39 -9.03
CA ALA A 268 -15.82 -7.77 -8.71
C ALA A 268 -15.06 -6.65 -7.98
N ALA A 269 -15.23 -5.39 -8.40
CA ALA A 269 -14.60 -4.24 -7.74
C ALA A 269 -15.06 -4.08 -6.29
N TRP A 270 -16.36 -4.22 -6.00
CA TRP A 270 -16.88 -4.20 -4.63
C TRP A 270 -16.35 -5.34 -3.78
N LEU A 271 -16.24 -6.54 -4.35
CA LEU A 271 -15.71 -7.70 -3.62
C LEU A 271 -14.20 -7.53 -3.34
N CYS A 272 -13.46 -6.94 -4.28
CA CYS A 272 -12.05 -6.58 -4.06
C CYS A 272 -11.90 -5.57 -2.91
N LEU A 273 -12.73 -4.51 -2.89
CA LEU A 273 -12.70 -3.52 -1.80
C LEU A 273 -13.10 -4.12 -0.45
N LEU A 274 -14.09 -5.01 -0.43
CA LEU A 274 -14.45 -5.74 0.79
C LEU A 274 -13.26 -6.57 1.30
N ALA A 275 -12.58 -7.32 0.43
CA ALA A 275 -11.39 -8.07 0.81
C ALA A 275 -10.26 -7.13 1.33
N GLY A 276 -10.05 -5.99 0.67
CA GLY A 276 -9.09 -4.99 1.14
C GLY A 276 -9.46 -4.36 2.47
N SER A 277 -10.74 -4.17 2.76
CA SER A 277 -11.18 -3.63 4.05
C SER A 277 -10.88 -4.59 5.21
N THR A 278 -10.94 -5.91 5.00
CA THR A 278 -10.54 -6.90 6.02
C THR A 278 -9.05 -6.84 6.32
N PHE A 279 -8.22 -6.64 5.28
CA PHE A 279 -6.78 -6.43 5.44
C PHE A 279 -6.49 -5.15 6.24
N LEU A 280 -7.13 -4.03 5.88
CA LEU A 280 -6.96 -2.75 6.59
C LEU A 280 -7.47 -2.83 8.03
N PHE A 281 -8.57 -3.53 8.28
CA PHE A 281 -9.06 -3.78 9.63
C PHE A 281 -8.04 -4.56 10.47
N ASN A 282 -7.47 -5.62 9.90
CA ASN A 282 -6.39 -6.36 10.54
C ASN A 282 -5.17 -5.47 10.83
N TYR A 283 -4.79 -4.62 9.87
CA TYR A 283 -3.64 -3.74 10.02
C TYR A 283 -3.88 -2.62 11.04
N ILE A 284 -5.04 -1.95 11.01
CA ILE A 284 -5.32 -0.77 11.84
C ILE A 284 -5.93 -1.20 13.18
N TYR A 285 -7.14 -1.77 13.15
CA TYR A 285 -7.93 -2.00 14.35
C TYR A 285 -7.29 -3.04 15.26
N VAL A 286 -6.89 -4.19 14.71
CA VAL A 286 -6.33 -5.28 15.52
C VAL A 286 -4.99 -4.88 16.17
N ASN A 287 -4.18 -4.03 15.52
CA ASN A 287 -2.93 -3.59 16.11
C ASN A 287 -3.09 -2.50 17.18
N VAL A 288 -4.14 -1.70 17.12
CA VAL A 288 -4.35 -0.58 18.06
C VAL A 288 -5.23 -0.98 19.24
N TRP A 289 -6.28 -1.76 18.98
CA TRP A 289 -7.30 -2.13 20.01
C TRP A 289 -7.40 -3.63 20.24
N GLY A 290 -6.79 -4.46 19.41
CA GLY A 290 -6.85 -5.91 19.59
C GLY A 290 -6.03 -6.34 20.81
N THR A 291 -6.63 -7.18 21.65
CA THR A 291 -5.94 -7.85 22.76
C THR A 291 -5.52 -9.24 22.34
N GLY A 292 -4.23 -9.57 22.42
CA GLY A 292 -3.73 -10.88 22.00
C GLY A 292 -2.20 -10.97 22.06
N ARG A 293 -1.64 -12.10 21.63
CA ARG A 293 -0.19 -12.32 21.62
C ARG A 293 0.56 -11.48 20.58
N HIS A 294 -0.16 -10.95 19.59
CA HIS A 294 0.36 -10.06 18.55
C HIS A 294 0.29 -8.56 18.92
N THR A 295 0.06 -8.21 20.16
CA THR A 295 0.04 -6.82 20.63
C THR A 295 1.46 -6.25 20.71
N TYR A 296 2.04 -5.95 19.56
CA TYR A 296 3.38 -5.34 19.45
C TYR A 296 3.33 -3.82 19.27
N SER A 297 2.14 -3.21 19.33
CA SER A 297 1.99 -1.75 19.20
C SER A 297 2.74 -1.01 20.30
N GLY A 298 2.86 -1.62 21.47
CA GLY A 298 3.43 -0.97 22.65
C GLY A 298 2.59 0.19 23.16
N LEU A 299 1.33 0.30 22.68
CA LEU A 299 0.33 1.29 23.14
C LEU A 299 -0.28 0.84 24.45
#